data_79cab3ed8055a62071091ffc455e23cd
#
_entry.id   79cab3ed8055a62071091ffc455e23cd
#
_cell.length_a   1.000
_cell.length_b   1.000
_cell.length_c   1.000
_cell.angle_alpha   90.00
_cell.angle_beta   90.00
_cell.angle_gamma   90.00
#
_symmetry.space_group_name_H-M   'P 1'
#
loop_
_entity.id
_entity.type
_entity.pdbx_description
1 polymer ?
#
loop_
_entity_poly.entity_id
_entity_poly.type
_entity_poly.pdbx_seq_one_letter_code
_entity_poly.pdbx_strand_id
1 'polypeptide(L)' 'MGRKRWNNVFKLCKQYLVHVQNSVFEGEITKANLFKLEKEIENEIDNELDSVIIFKSRHERWLDKEILGKEIDDPLFI' A
#
# COMPACT_ATOMS: atom_id res chain seq x y z
N MET A 1 6.55 2.59 -11.44
CA MET A 1 7.05 3.51 -10.40
C MET A 1 8.55 3.65 -10.51
N GLY A 2 9.07 4.88 -10.47
CA GLY A 2 10.50 5.09 -10.53
C GLY A 2 11.20 4.62 -9.27
N ARG A 3 12.50 4.32 -9.38
CA ARG A 3 13.26 3.80 -8.25
C ARG A 3 13.20 4.69 -7.01
N LYS A 4 13.39 5.98 -7.19
CA LYS A 4 13.38 6.91 -6.06
C LYS A 4 12.00 6.93 -5.38
N ARG A 5 10.96 6.97 -6.19
CA ARG A 5 9.59 6.97 -5.70
C ARG A 5 9.28 5.67 -4.99
N TRP A 6 9.70 4.57 -5.58
CA TRP A 6 9.53 3.25 -4.97
C TRP A 6 10.22 3.17 -3.61
N ASN A 7 11.46 3.66 -3.53
CA ASN A 7 12.19 3.61 -2.27
C ASN A 7 11.48 4.40 -1.19
N ASN A 8 10.92 5.57 -1.53
CA ASN A 8 10.20 6.38 -0.57
C ASN A 8 8.92 5.68 -0.09
N VAL A 9 8.17 5.13 -1.03
CA VAL A 9 6.94 4.39 -0.70
C VAL A 9 7.27 3.17 0.14
N PHE A 10 8.31 2.44 -0.22
CA PHE A 10 8.72 1.26 0.50
C PHE A 10 9.05 1.61 1.95
N LYS A 11 9.81 2.66 2.17
CA LYS A 11 10.17 3.08 3.53
C LYS A 11 8.94 3.48 4.34
N LEU A 12 8.02 4.20 3.73
CA LEU A 12 6.79 4.60 4.40
C LEU A 12 5.97 3.39 4.81
N CYS A 13 5.77 2.47 3.88
CA CYS A 13 4.96 1.28 4.15
C CYS A 13 5.60 0.36 5.17
N LYS A 14 6.91 0.22 5.12
CA LYS A 14 7.62 -0.68 6.03
C LYS A 14 7.58 -0.22 7.49
N GLN A 15 7.20 1.02 7.75
CA GLN A 15 7.02 1.49 9.12
C GLN A 15 5.84 0.80 9.80
N TYR A 16 4.87 0.36 9.01
CA TYR A 16 3.64 -0.23 9.54
C TYR A 16 3.32 -1.61 8.98
N LEU A 17 3.85 -1.91 7.80
CA LEU A 17 3.39 -3.05 7.02
C LEU A 17 4.55 -3.92 6.58
N VAL A 18 4.21 -5.11 6.07
CA VAL A 18 5.16 -6.04 5.50
C VAL A 18 5.01 -6.03 3.98
N HIS A 19 6.12 -6.03 3.28
CA HIS A 19 6.11 -6.09 1.81
C HIS A 19 5.80 -7.53 1.37
N VAL A 20 4.79 -7.66 0.51
CA VAL A 20 4.36 -8.97 0.02
C VAL A 20 4.98 -9.25 -1.34
N GLN A 21 4.67 -8.39 -2.31
CA GLN A 21 5.21 -8.51 -3.66
C GLN A 21 4.95 -7.21 -4.40
N ASN A 22 5.79 -6.89 -5.36
CA ASN A 22 5.62 -5.67 -6.17
C ASN A 22 5.29 -4.48 -5.28
N SER A 23 4.16 -3.83 -5.50
CA SER A 23 3.73 -2.71 -4.66
C SER A 23 2.56 -3.10 -3.75
N VAL A 24 2.57 -4.35 -3.28
CA VAL A 24 1.56 -4.89 -2.39
C VAL A 24 2.15 -5.04 -0.98
N PHE A 25 1.45 -4.51 -0.01
CA PHE A 25 1.85 -4.55 1.39
C PHE A 25 0.69 -5.05 2.24
N GLU A 26 1.00 -5.68 3.37
CA GLU A 26 -0.04 -6.10 4.30
C GLU A 26 0.42 -5.94 5.74
N GLY A 27 -0.54 -5.87 6.64
CA GLY A 27 -0.23 -5.81 8.07
C GLY A 27 -1.38 -5.24 8.87
N GLU A 28 -1.21 -5.26 10.19
CA GLU A 28 -2.16 -4.65 11.09
C GLU A 28 -1.82 -3.18 11.20
N ILE A 29 -2.78 -2.34 10.90
CA ILE A 29 -2.59 -0.90 10.97
C ILE A 29 -3.89 -0.27 11.42
N THR A 30 -3.79 0.69 12.32
CA THR A 30 -4.99 1.40 12.77
C THR A 30 -5.50 2.30 11.67
N LYS A 31 -6.78 2.63 11.76
CA LYS A 31 -7.39 3.51 10.78
C LYS A 31 -6.68 4.85 10.71
N ALA A 32 -6.31 5.39 11.87
CA ALA A 32 -5.60 6.67 11.92
C ALA A 32 -4.24 6.61 11.24
N ASN A 33 -3.49 5.55 11.52
CA ASN A 33 -2.18 5.38 10.89
C ASN A 33 -2.30 5.09 9.40
N LEU A 34 -3.32 4.33 9.02
CA LEU A 34 -3.56 4.06 7.60
C LEU A 34 -3.86 5.35 6.85
N PHE A 35 -4.71 6.20 7.42
CA PHE A 35 -5.04 7.48 6.80
C PHE A 35 -3.79 8.34 6.61
N LYS A 36 -2.96 8.39 7.64
CA LYS A 36 -1.72 9.15 7.58
C LYS A 36 -0.78 8.59 6.52
N LEU A 37 -0.64 7.27 6.49
CA LEU A 37 0.20 6.59 5.52
C LEU A 37 -0.28 6.84 4.10
N GLU A 38 -1.60 6.75 3.89
CA GLU A 38 -2.18 7.00 2.57
C GLU A 38 -1.87 8.40 2.07
N LYS A 39 -1.97 9.39 2.95
CA LYS A 39 -1.67 10.76 2.57
C LYS A 39 -0.22 10.93 2.17
N GLU A 40 0.67 10.29 2.90
CA GLU A 40 2.09 10.38 2.60
C GLU A 40 2.42 9.68 1.28
N ILE A 41 1.79 8.53 1.03
CA ILE A 41 1.99 7.80 -0.22
C ILE A 41 1.47 8.61 -1.40
N GLU A 42 0.29 9.21 -1.25
CA GLU A 42 -0.30 10.00 -2.33
C GLU A 42 0.57 11.17 -2.75
N ASN A 43 1.38 11.69 -1.82
CA ASN A 43 2.31 12.75 -2.14
C ASN A 43 3.54 12.25 -2.91
N GLU A 44 3.79 10.95 -2.84
CA GLU A 44 4.98 10.37 -3.47
C GLU A 44 4.70 9.72 -4.82
N ILE A 45 3.47 9.28 -5.07
CA ILE A 45 3.16 8.53 -6.28
C ILE A 45 2.43 9.40 -7.30
N ASP A 46 2.44 8.91 -8.54
CA ASP A 46 1.63 9.48 -9.62
C ASP A 46 0.34 8.69 -9.67
N ASN A 47 -0.78 9.34 -9.35
CA ASN A 47 -2.06 8.66 -9.27
C ASN A 47 -2.53 8.07 -10.59
N GLU A 48 -1.95 8.50 -11.70
CA GLU A 48 -2.32 7.98 -13.01
C GLU A 48 -1.44 6.81 -13.44
N LEU A 49 -0.21 6.75 -12.96
CA LEU A 49 0.77 5.76 -13.41
C LEU A 49 1.10 4.72 -12.35
N ASP A 50 1.09 5.13 -11.09
CA ASP A 50 1.51 4.27 -10.00
C ASP A 50 0.33 3.74 -9.21
N SER A 51 0.50 2.58 -8.57
CA SER A 51 -0.50 2.07 -7.66
C SER A 51 0.18 1.35 -6.51
N VAL A 52 -0.46 1.43 -5.34
CA VAL A 52 0.00 0.73 -4.14
C VAL A 52 -1.22 0.05 -3.54
N ILE A 53 -1.10 -1.23 -3.23
CA ILE A 53 -2.19 -2.01 -2.68
C ILE A 53 -1.83 -2.36 -1.23
N ILE A 54 -2.74 -2.07 -0.32
CA ILE A 54 -2.55 -2.37 1.09
C ILE A 54 -3.67 -3.29 1.56
N PHE A 55 -3.28 -4.44 2.08
CA PHE A 55 -4.22 -5.36 2.73
C PHE A 55 -4.11 -5.15 4.22
N LYS A 56 -5.19 -4.69 4.83
CA LYS A 56 -5.25 -4.55 6.28
C LYS A 56 -5.53 -5.91 6.87
N SER A 57 -4.56 -6.42 7.58
CA SER A 57 -4.69 -7.71 8.22
C SER A 57 -5.40 -7.54 9.56
N ARG A 58 -6.44 -8.32 9.77
CA ARG A 58 -7.10 -8.40 11.06
C ARG A 58 -7.00 -9.84 11.50
N HIS A 59 -6.82 -10.01 12.80
CA HIS A 59 -6.74 -11.35 13.34
C HIS A 59 -8.00 -12.17 13.07
N GLU A 60 -9.01 -11.53 12.56
CA GLU A 60 -10.28 -12.18 12.30
C GLU A 60 -10.28 -13.06 11.09
N ARG A 61 -9.41 -12.88 10.14
CA ARG A 61 -9.36 -13.76 8.99
C ARG A 61 -9.30 -13.05 7.64
N TRP A 62 -10.06 -12.02 7.45
CA TRP A 62 -10.12 -11.39 6.16
C TRP A 62 -9.25 -10.16 6.09
N LEU A 63 -8.69 -9.94 4.95
CA LEU A 63 -7.89 -8.76 4.69
C LEU A 63 -8.76 -7.72 4.01
N ASP A 64 -8.78 -6.52 4.56
CA ASP A 64 -9.39 -5.39 3.89
C ASP A 64 -8.35 -4.83 2.94
N LYS A 65 -8.77 -4.57 1.71
CA LYS A 65 -7.87 -4.10 0.68
C LYS A 65 -8.05 -2.62 0.43
N GLU A 66 -6.93 -1.89 0.38
CA GLU A 66 -6.91 -0.48 0.00
C GLU A 66 -6.02 -0.33 -1.22
N ILE A 67 -6.50 0.37 -2.23
CA ILE A 67 -5.73 0.63 -3.44
C ILE A 67 -5.49 2.13 -3.54
N LEU A 68 -4.22 2.50 -3.64
CA LEU A 68 -3.81 3.89 -3.75
C LEU A 68 -3.23 4.11 -5.15
N GLY A 69 -3.72 5.15 -5.81
CA GLY A 69 -3.29 5.45 -7.17
C GLY A 69 -4.16 4.75 -8.20
N LYS A 70 -3.53 4.31 -9.30
CA LYS A 70 -4.26 3.68 -10.39
C LYS A 70 -4.87 2.37 -9.95
N GLU A 71 -6.17 2.20 -10.20
CA GLU A 71 -6.85 0.96 -9.91
C GLU A 71 -6.47 -0.11 -10.92
N ILE A 72 -6.10 -1.29 -10.41
CA ILE A 72 -5.69 -2.41 -11.25
C ILE A 72 -6.36 -3.68 -10.73
N ASP A 73 -6.29 -4.75 -11.55
CA ASP A 73 -6.74 -6.06 -11.09
C ASP A 73 -5.88 -6.52 -9.93
N ASP A 74 -6.48 -7.22 -8.99
CA ASP A 74 -5.78 -7.69 -7.82
C ASP A 74 -4.71 -8.71 -8.22
N PRO A 75 -3.43 -8.41 -8.00
CA PRO A 75 -2.36 -9.32 -8.42
C PRO A 75 -2.33 -10.63 -7.64
N LEU A 76 -3.06 -10.72 -6.54
CA LEU A 76 -3.10 -11.94 -5.75
C LEU A 76 -4.12 -12.95 -6.26
N PHE A 77 -4.95 -12.54 -7.20
CA PHE A 77 -6.00 -13.39 -7.74
C PHE A 77 -5.87 -13.64 -9.23
N ILE A 78 -4.76 -13.32 -9.80
CA ILE A 78 -4.51 -13.54 -11.21
C ILE A 78 -4.09 -14.99 -11.48
#